data_772319c683098e3df479c42f2ad0d632
#
_entry.id   772319c683098e3df479c42f2ad0d632
#
_cell.length_a   1.000
_cell.length_b   1.000
_cell.length_c   1.000
_cell.angle_alpha   90.00
_cell.angle_beta   90.00
_cell.angle_gamma   90.00
#
_symmetry.space_group_name_H-M   'P 1'
#
loop_
_entity.id
_entity.type
_entity.pdbx_description
1 polymer ?
#
loop_
_entity_poly.entity_id
_entity_poly.type
_entity_poly.pdbx_seq_one_letter_code
_entity_poly.pdbx_strand_id
1 'polypeptide(L)'
;MSPDPTTVHPLPAHDRVVFLKPLITSPNITVGAYTYYDDPDGATEFERRNVLYAYGPERLVIGRYCAIATGTRFLMAGAEHPTMGVSTYPFTMFGGRWTEQTLDIVTAMPSRGDTVVGNDVWFGYGATVMPGVRIGDGAIIAAGAVVTADVPPYTIVGGNPARPIRQRYDDADMERLRRAAWWDWPADLVTEHARTIMAGTPADIARIATEHALEKPL
;
A
#
# COMPACT_ATOMS: atom_id res chain seq x y z
N MET A 1 -6.22 -25.53 7.27
CA MET A 1 -5.18 -24.86 8.08
C MET A 1 -4.79 -23.59 7.31
N SER A 2 -4.94 -22.46 7.94
CA SER A 2 -4.56 -21.17 7.34
C SER A 2 -3.05 -21.10 7.11
N PRO A 3 -2.55 -20.43 6.06
CA PRO A 3 -1.13 -20.11 5.96
C PRO A 3 -0.67 -19.33 7.20
N ASP A 4 0.56 -19.57 7.65
CA ASP A 4 1.14 -18.80 8.75
C ASP A 4 1.63 -17.44 8.21
N PRO A 5 1.09 -16.29 8.65
CA PRO A 5 1.48 -14.97 8.16
C PRO A 5 2.88 -14.53 8.61
N THR A 6 3.54 -15.30 9.48
CA THR A 6 4.93 -15.07 9.90
C THR A 6 5.95 -15.79 9.02
N THR A 7 5.50 -16.69 8.14
CA THR A 7 6.37 -17.38 7.17
C THR A 7 6.77 -16.43 6.06
N VAL A 8 8.08 -16.33 5.78
CA VAL A 8 8.58 -15.48 4.68
C VAL A 8 8.12 -16.01 3.32
N HIS A 9 8.35 -17.30 3.05
CA HIS A 9 8.01 -17.96 1.79
C HIS A 9 6.78 -18.87 1.97
N PRO A 10 5.55 -18.33 1.70
CA PRO A 10 4.32 -19.11 1.93
C PRO A 10 4.07 -20.22 0.92
N LEU A 11 4.75 -20.18 -0.25
CA LEU A 11 4.62 -21.18 -1.30
C LEU A 11 5.86 -22.08 -1.30
N PRO A 12 5.75 -23.38 -0.95
CA PRO A 12 6.84 -24.31 -1.06
C PRO A 12 7.39 -24.36 -2.51
N ALA A 13 8.71 -24.37 -2.66
CA ALA A 13 9.41 -24.36 -3.94
C ALA A 13 9.29 -23.08 -4.79
N HIS A 14 8.76 -22.00 -4.24
CA HIS A 14 8.74 -20.68 -4.88
C HIS A 14 9.31 -19.62 -3.93
N ASP A 15 10.46 -19.05 -4.28
CA ASP A 15 11.14 -17.99 -3.51
C ASP A 15 10.77 -16.58 -3.96
N ARG A 16 10.11 -16.45 -5.11
CA ARG A 16 9.67 -15.16 -5.67
C ARG A 16 8.49 -14.52 -4.96
N VAL A 17 7.69 -15.29 -4.22
CA VAL A 17 6.53 -14.80 -3.45
C VAL A 17 6.86 -14.81 -1.97
N VAL A 18 6.74 -13.65 -1.33
CA VAL A 18 7.01 -13.49 0.11
C VAL A 18 5.87 -12.80 0.81
N PHE A 19 5.57 -13.20 2.07
CA PHE A 19 4.83 -12.32 2.97
C PHE A 19 5.75 -11.22 3.47
N LEU A 20 5.30 -9.97 3.36
CA LEU A 20 6.13 -8.81 3.67
C LEU A 20 6.30 -8.57 5.16
N LYS A 21 5.25 -8.80 5.97
CA LYS A 21 5.26 -8.48 7.38
C LYS A 21 6.50 -8.99 8.16
N PRO A 22 6.95 -10.25 8.00
CA PRO A 22 8.12 -10.76 8.70
C PRO A 22 9.46 -10.19 8.20
N LEU A 23 9.47 -9.52 7.04
CA LEU A 23 10.68 -8.95 6.43
C LEU A 23 10.92 -7.49 6.81
N ILE A 24 9.90 -6.81 7.36
CA ILE A 24 9.98 -5.38 7.66
C ILE A 24 10.80 -5.15 8.93
N THR A 25 11.84 -4.35 8.81
CA THR A 25 12.77 -3.98 9.89
C THR A 25 12.74 -2.50 10.21
N SER A 26 12.38 -1.65 9.25
CA SER A 26 12.30 -0.20 9.43
C SER A 26 11.15 0.19 10.36
N PRO A 27 11.37 1.06 11.37
CA PRO A 27 10.31 1.57 12.24
C PRO A 27 9.30 2.46 11.49
N ASN A 28 9.67 2.96 10.31
CA ASN A 28 8.82 3.83 9.50
C ASN A 28 7.98 3.06 8.47
N ILE A 29 8.08 1.73 8.44
CA ILE A 29 7.29 0.89 7.54
C ILE A 29 6.45 -0.08 8.37
N THR A 30 5.16 -0.14 8.08
CA THR A 30 4.25 -1.12 8.69
C THR A 30 3.50 -1.85 7.60
N VAL A 31 3.47 -3.18 7.68
CA VAL A 31 2.74 -4.02 6.73
C VAL A 31 1.84 -5.00 7.49
N GLY A 32 0.59 -5.08 7.07
CA GLY A 32 -0.41 -5.99 7.62
C GLY A 32 -0.15 -7.46 7.25
N ALA A 33 -0.78 -8.36 8.01
CA ALA A 33 -0.68 -9.80 7.78
C ALA A 33 -1.21 -10.19 6.39
N TYR A 34 -0.63 -11.25 5.80
CA TYR A 34 -1.00 -11.81 4.50
C TYR A 34 -0.78 -10.89 3.29
N THR A 35 -0.24 -9.69 3.48
CA THR A 35 0.23 -8.85 2.37
C THR A 35 1.49 -9.46 1.79
N TYR A 36 1.46 -9.72 0.46
CA TYR A 36 2.57 -10.36 -0.23
C TYR A 36 3.15 -9.49 -1.34
N TYR A 37 4.39 -9.79 -1.68
CA TYR A 37 5.11 -9.23 -2.82
C TYR A 37 5.62 -10.37 -3.71
N ASP A 38 5.48 -10.21 -5.02
CA ASP A 38 5.98 -11.13 -6.04
C ASP A 38 7.07 -10.44 -6.86
N ASP A 39 8.32 -10.95 -6.78
CA ASP A 39 9.44 -10.46 -7.60
C ASP A 39 10.45 -11.61 -7.84
N PRO A 40 10.76 -11.94 -9.10
CA PRO A 40 11.73 -12.99 -9.43
C PRO A 40 13.17 -12.66 -8.98
N ASP A 41 13.49 -11.37 -8.81
CA ASP A 41 14.87 -10.89 -8.67
C ASP A 41 15.19 -10.30 -7.29
N GLY A 42 14.42 -10.62 -6.23
CA GLY A 42 14.73 -10.14 -4.88
C GLY A 42 13.51 -9.74 -4.05
N ALA A 43 12.53 -10.62 -3.99
CA ALA A 43 11.30 -10.39 -3.23
C ALA A 43 11.54 -10.05 -1.74
N THR A 44 12.59 -10.62 -1.12
CA THR A 44 12.96 -10.36 0.27
C THR A 44 13.58 -8.98 0.52
N GLU A 45 13.92 -8.24 -0.53
CA GLU A 45 14.56 -6.93 -0.42
C GLU A 45 13.58 -5.75 -0.60
N PHE A 46 12.32 -5.97 -0.34
CA PHE A 46 11.24 -5.00 -0.57
C PHE A 46 11.54 -3.61 0.04
N GLU A 47 11.97 -3.51 1.30
CA GLU A 47 12.29 -2.22 1.92
C GLU A 47 13.31 -1.42 1.12
N ARG A 48 14.36 -2.07 0.62
CA ARG A 48 15.48 -1.41 -0.05
C ARG A 48 15.17 -1.09 -1.51
N ARG A 49 14.44 -1.97 -2.20
CA ARG A 49 14.24 -1.90 -3.66
C ARG A 49 12.96 -1.19 -4.06
N ASN A 50 11.97 -1.21 -3.18
CA ASN A 50 10.61 -0.76 -3.50
C ASN A 50 10.17 0.46 -2.70
N VAL A 51 10.76 0.70 -1.50
CA VAL A 51 10.49 1.90 -0.68
C VAL A 51 11.65 2.85 -0.83
N LEU A 52 11.49 3.87 -1.69
CA LEU A 52 12.59 4.74 -2.11
C LEU A 52 12.50 6.09 -1.39
N TYR A 53 13.67 6.66 -1.08
CA TYR A 53 13.80 7.99 -0.47
C TYR A 53 13.12 8.11 0.91
N ALA A 54 13.16 7.07 1.71
CA ALA A 54 12.57 7.02 3.06
C ALA A 54 13.53 7.64 4.10
N TYR A 55 13.89 8.90 3.92
CA TYR A 55 14.84 9.63 4.79
C TYR A 55 14.15 10.50 5.84
N GLY A 56 12.86 10.75 5.70
CA GLY A 56 12.05 11.61 6.58
C GLY A 56 11.32 10.86 7.68
N PRO A 57 10.55 11.58 8.49
CA PRO A 57 9.73 11.00 9.54
C PRO A 57 8.45 10.34 9.02
N GLU A 58 8.08 10.57 7.76
CA GLU A 58 6.86 10.04 7.16
C GLU A 58 6.93 8.53 7.04
N ARG A 59 5.80 7.88 7.30
CA ARG A 59 5.68 6.44 7.31
C ARG A 59 5.02 5.90 6.06
N LEU A 60 5.37 4.66 5.72
CA LEU A 60 4.61 3.82 4.80
C LEU A 60 3.79 2.82 5.62
N VAL A 61 2.47 2.91 5.50
CA VAL A 61 1.55 1.96 6.16
C VAL A 61 0.79 1.19 5.08
N ILE A 62 0.93 -0.13 5.07
CA ILE A 62 0.23 -1.03 4.14
C ILE A 62 -0.65 -1.97 4.97
N GLY A 63 -1.91 -2.08 4.59
CA GLY A 63 -2.89 -2.93 5.24
C GLY A 63 -2.66 -4.42 5.04
N ARG A 64 -3.70 -5.20 5.32
CA ARG A 64 -3.71 -6.67 5.22
C ARG A 64 -4.16 -7.14 3.84
N TYR A 65 -3.75 -8.35 3.47
CA TYR A 65 -4.19 -9.04 2.23
C TYR A 65 -3.95 -8.25 0.95
N CYS A 66 -2.99 -7.32 0.94
CA CYS A 66 -2.61 -6.63 -0.28
C CYS A 66 -1.79 -7.54 -1.20
N ALA A 67 -2.04 -7.43 -2.50
CA ALA A 67 -1.29 -8.13 -3.54
C ALA A 67 -0.39 -7.14 -4.27
N ILE A 68 0.93 -7.28 -4.14
CA ILE A 68 1.89 -6.34 -4.71
C ILE A 68 2.72 -7.06 -5.77
N ALA A 69 2.56 -6.65 -7.03
CA ALA A 69 3.30 -7.23 -8.16
C ALA A 69 4.70 -6.63 -8.30
N THR A 70 5.53 -7.36 -9.01
CA THR A 70 6.91 -7.02 -9.37
C THR A 70 7.06 -5.56 -9.80
N GLY A 71 8.10 -4.90 -9.28
CA GLY A 71 8.49 -3.56 -9.67
C GLY A 71 7.59 -2.44 -9.14
N THR A 72 6.60 -2.73 -8.28
CA THR A 72 5.83 -1.70 -7.58
C THR A 72 6.75 -0.87 -6.69
N ARG A 73 6.63 0.46 -6.71
CA ARG A 73 7.47 1.38 -5.94
C ARG A 73 6.64 2.36 -5.12
N PHE A 74 7.12 2.64 -3.92
CA PHE A 74 6.61 3.69 -3.04
C PHE A 74 7.70 4.75 -2.90
N LEU A 75 7.47 5.93 -3.47
CA LEU A 75 8.37 7.06 -3.30
C LEU A 75 7.96 7.79 -2.02
N MET A 76 8.92 7.99 -1.13
CA MET A 76 8.69 8.70 0.12
C MET A 76 9.12 10.16 -0.01
N ALA A 77 8.78 10.98 0.99
CA ALA A 77 8.97 12.44 0.95
C ALA A 77 10.42 12.89 0.73
N GLY A 78 11.41 12.04 1.02
CA GLY A 78 12.83 12.35 0.71
C GLY A 78 13.15 12.52 -0.78
N ALA A 79 12.21 12.17 -1.68
CA ALA A 79 12.33 12.45 -3.12
C ALA A 79 11.97 13.90 -3.49
N GLU A 80 11.40 14.69 -2.58
CA GLU A 80 10.88 16.00 -2.90
C GLU A 80 11.96 17.07 -2.86
N HIS A 81 11.85 18.02 -3.77
CA HIS A 81 12.72 19.18 -3.87
C HIS A 81 11.92 20.47 -3.63
N PRO A 82 12.54 21.53 -3.07
CA PRO A 82 11.92 22.85 -3.00
C PRO A 82 11.56 23.37 -4.39
N THR A 83 10.31 23.76 -4.59
CA THR A 83 9.79 24.26 -5.88
C THR A 83 9.44 25.75 -5.84
N MET A 84 9.65 26.43 -4.70
CA MET A 84 9.28 27.83 -4.48
C MET A 84 10.25 28.81 -5.11
N GLY A 85 11.49 28.39 -5.37
CA GLY A 85 12.56 29.23 -5.92
C GLY A 85 12.72 29.09 -7.43
N VAL A 86 13.76 29.74 -7.95
CA VAL A 86 14.11 29.67 -9.38
C VAL A 86 14.80 28.38 -9.77
N SER A 87 15.25 27.58 -8.80
CA SER A 87 15.93 26.31 -9.01
C SER A 87 15.41 25.24 -8.05
N THR A 88 15.25 24.04 -8.57
CA THR A 88 14.96 22.84 -7.77
C THR A 88 16.22 22.06 -7.39
N TYR A 89 17.42 22.60 -7.70
CA TYR A 89 18.67 21.92 -7.41
C TYR A 89 18.91 21.80 -5.89
N PRO A 90 19.21 20.60 -5.37
CA PRO A 90 19.25 20.36 -3.93
C PRO A 90 20.61 20.76 -3.33
N PHE A 91 20.91 22.03 -3.30
CA PHE A 91 22.18 22.55 -2.77
C PHE A 91 22.52 22.02 -1.36
N THR A 92 21.50 21.85 -0.52
CA THR A 92 21.64 21.35 0.85
C THR A 92 22.34 19.99 0.94
N MET A 93 22.22 19.13 -0.09
CA MET A 93 22.76 17.77 -0.08
C MET A 93 24.29 17.71 -0.23
N PHE A 94 24.94 18.77 -0.72
CA PHE A 94 26.34 18.72 -1.13
C PHE A 94 27.34 19.28 -0.08
N GLY A 95 26.86 19.65 1.08
CA GLY A 95 27.70 20.04 2.22
C GLY A 95 28.25 21.45 2.16
N GLY A 96 29.06 21.82 3.17
CA GLY A 96 29.73 23.09 3.30
C GLY A 96 28.79 24.29 3.27
N ARG A 97 29.23 25.39 2.68
CA ARG A 97 28.44 26.63 2.62
C ARG A 97 27.09 26.48 1.92
N TRP A 98 26.93 25.53 1.03
CA TRP A 98 25.63 25.27 0.38
C TRP A 98 24.61 24.77 1.38
N THR A 99 24.98 23.77 2.18
CA THR A 99 24.09 23.27 3.26
C THR A 99 23.80 24.38 4.28
N GLU A 100 24.83 25.12 4.74
CA GLU A 100 24.65 26.17 5.72
C GLU A 100 23.66 27.25 5.27
N GLN A 101 23.67 27.58 3.98
CA GLN A 101 22.82 28.63 3.39
C GLN A 101 21.42 28.18 2.99
N THR A 102 21.13 26.88 2.97
CA THR A 102 19.88 26.36 2.39
C THR A 102 19.16 25.33 3.26
N LEU A 103 19.71 24.99 4.43
CA LEU A 103 19.12 23.99 5.32
C LEU A 103 17.72 24.39 5.82
N ASP A 104 17.55 25.68 6.12
CA ASP A 104 16.27 26.24 6.56
C ASP A 104 15.19 26.12 5.50
N ILE A 105 15.54 26.22 4.21
CA ILE A 105 14.60 26.05 3.10
C ILE A 105 14.03 24.62 3.08
N VAL A 106 14.89 23.61 3.23
CA VAL A 106 14.47 22.21 3.19
C VAL A 106 13.69 21.84 4.46
N THR A 107 14.15 22.32 5.63
CA THR A 107 13.47 22.04 6.90
C THR A 107 12.09 22.72 7.02
N ALA A 108 11.88 23.82 6.28
CA ALA A 108 10.59 24.51 6.21
C ALA A 108 9.61 23.93 5.17
N MET A 109 10.03 22.91 4.38
CA MET A 109 9.13 22.29 3.41
C MET A 109 7.96 21.62 4.13
N PRO A 110 6.72 21.80 3.65
CA PRO A 110 5.57 21.14 4.23
C PRO A 110 5.66 19.63 3.99
N SER A 111 5.44 18.84 5.05
CA SER A 111 5.31 17.39 4.92
C SER A 111 4.03 17.05 4.15
N ARG A 112 4.09 16.06 3.28
CA ARG A 112 2.90 15.45 2.65
C ARG A 112 2.21 14.43 3.53
N GLY A 113 2.80 14.11 4.68
CA GLY A 113 2.31 13.10 5.61
C GLY A 113 2.61 11.67 5.17
N ASP A 114 2.06 10.73 5.92
CA ASP A 114 2.25 9.31 5.71
C ASP A 114 1.62 8.83 4.40
N THR A 115 2.30 7.93 3.68
CA THR A 115 1.70 7.16 2.59
C THR A 115 0.95 5.97 3.19
N VAL A 116 -0.35 5.90 2.93
CA VAL A 116 -1.23 4.91 3.56
C VAL A 116 -1.95 4.08 2.49
N VAL A 117 -1.79 2.78 2.58
CA VAL A 117 -2.50 1.81 1.76
C VAL A 117 -3.44 1.02 2.65
N GLY A 118 -4.71 0.97 2.29
CA GLY A 118 -5.73 0.17 2.96
C GLY A 118 -5.52 -1.34 2.80
N ASN A 119 -6.56 -2.09 3.04
CA ASN A 119 -6.56 -3.55 2.97
C ASN A 119 -7.05 -4.05 1.60
N ASP A 120 -6.71 -5.27 1.22
CA ASP A 120 -7.17 -5.89 -0.04
C ASP A 120 -6.87 -5.04 -1.29
N VAL A 121 -5.75 -4.30 -1.28
CA VAL A 121 -5.33 -3.47 -2.41
C VAL A 121 -4.48 -4.30 -3.37
N TRP A 122 -4.80 -4.24 -4.66
CA TRP A 122 -4.00 -4.89 -5.69
C TRP A 122 -3.18 -3.86 -6.48
N PHE A 123 -1.85 -4.04 -6.45
CA PHE A 123 -0.91 -3.29 -7.29
C PHE A 123 -0.49 -4.14 -8.49
N GLY A 124 -0.78 -3.65 -9.67
CA GLY A 124 -0.29 -4.20 -10.94
C GLY A 124 1.21 -3.94 -11.13
N TYR A 125 1.80 -4.70 -12.04
CA TYR A 125 3.23 -4.65 -12.38
C TYR A 125 3.74 -3.22 -12.59
N GLY A 126 4.84 -2.85 -11.92
CA GLY A 126 5.53 -1.57 -12.13
C GLY A 126 4.75 -0.32 -11.69
N ALA A 127 3.71 -0.46 -10.88
CA ALA A 127 2.99 0.68 -10.33
C ALA A 127 3.89 1.55 -9.45
N THR A 128 3.67 2.86 -9.43
CA THR A 128 4.43 3.82 -8.61
C THR A 128 3.47 4.66 -7.78
N VAL A 129 3.71 4.75 -6.49
CA VAL A 129 2.93 5.58 -5.54
C VAL A 129 3.78 6.77 -5.12
N MET A 130 3.22 7.98 -5.27
CA MET A 130 3.89 9.22 -4.88
C MET A 130 3.73 9.50 -3.38
N PRO A 131 4.58 10.35 -2.78
CA PRO A 131 4.56 10.63 -1.34
C PRO A 131 3.22 11.14 -0.83
N GLY A 132 2.81 10.71 0.36
CA GLY A 132 1.64 11.20 1.06
C GLY A 132 0.30 10.74 0.51
N VAL A 133 0.27 9.86 -0.49
CA VAL A 133 -0.96 9.34 -1.11
C VAL A 133 -1.66 8.35 -0.17
N ARG A 134 -2.99 8.44 -0.11
CA ARG A 134 -3.86 7.48 0.57
C ARG A 134 -4.61 6.63 -0.45
N ILE A 135 -4.52 5.30 -0.31
CA ILE A 135 -5.20 4.33 -1.17
C ILE A 135 -6.19 3.57 -0.31
N GLY A 136 -7.47 3.66 -0.65
CA GLY A 136 -8.56 3.03 0.11
C GLY A 136 -8.60 1.51 -0.06
N ASP A 137 -9.32 0.84 0.87
CA ASP A 137 -9.51 -0.60 0.88
C ASP A 137 -10.06 -1.11 -0.45
N GLY A 138 -9.59 -2.27 -0.89
CA GLY A 138 -10.06 -2.93 -2.10
C GLY A 138 -9.77 -2.18 -3.40
N ALA A 139 -8.94 -1.13 -3.41
CA ALA A 139 -8.55 -0.44 -4.62
C ALA A 139 -7.69 -1.32 -5.53
N ILE A 140 -7.71 -1.03 -6.82
CA ILE A 140 -6.84 -1.68 -7.82
C ILE A 140 -6.03 -0.61 -8.53
N ILE A 141 -4.72 -0.74 -8.46
CA ILE A 141 -3.76 0.12 -9.15
C ILE A 141 -3.27 -0.64 -10.38
N ALA A 142 -3.64 -0.17 -11.57
CA ALA A 142 -3.29 -0.83 -12.82
C ALA A 142 -1.77 -0.87 -13.06
N ALA A 143 -1.31 -1.82 -13.85
CA ALA A 143 0.10 -1.94 -14.21
C ALA A 143 0.64 -0.64 -14.83
N GLY A 144 1.84 -0.24 -14.40
CA GLY A 144 2.51 0.99 -14.86
C GLY A 144 1.86 2.30 -14.41
N ALA A 145 0.84 2.26 -13.56
CA ALA A 145 0.18 3.47 -13.08
C ALA A 145 1.09 4.29 -12.16
N VAL A 146 1.03 5.62 -12.27
CA VAL A 146 1.70 6.57 -11.36
C VAL A 146 0.65 7.29 -10.53
N VAL A 147 0.49 6.87 -9.29
CA VAL A 147 -0.54 7.37 -8.36
C VAL A 147 -0.04 8.65 -7.70
N THR A 148 -0.63 9.78 -8.08
CA THR A 148 -0.23 11.13 -7.64
C THR A 148 -1.25 11.79 -6.71
N ALA A 149 -2.39 11.15 -6.47
CA ALA A 149 -3.48 11.64 -5.63
C ALA A 149 -4.16 10.45 -4.93
N ASP A 150 -4.94 10.74 -3.90
CA ASP A 150 -5.67 9.74 -3.14
C ASP A 150 -6.61 8.91 -4.03
N VAL A 151 -6.70 7.62 -3.72
CA VAL A 151 -7.55 6.66 -4.42
C VAL A 151 -8.69 6.23 -3.50
N PRO A 152 -9.95 6.48 -3.86
CA PRO A 152 -11.09 6.05 -3.06
C PRO A 152 -11.15 4.51 -2.92
N PRO A 153 -11.78 3.98 -1.85
CA PRO A 153 -11.98 2.55 -1.70
C PRO A 153 -12.65 1.93 -2.93
N TYR A 154 -12.31 0.69 -3.23
CA TYR A 154 -12.87 -0.11 -4.32
C TYR A 154 -12.84 0.56 -5.70
N THR A 155 -11.92 1.50 -5.90
CA THR A 155 -11.73 2.20 -7.18
C THR A 155 -10.58 1.58 -7.96
N ILE A 156 -10.77 1.38 -9.26
CA ILE A 156 -9.71 1.00 -10.19
C ILE A 156 -9.14 2.27 -10.81
N VAL A 157 -7.84 2.46 -10.67
CA VAL A 157 -7.12 3.59 -11.28
C VAL A 157 -6.01 3.12 -12.20
N GLY A 158 -5.67 3.91 -13.22
CA GLY A 158 -4.59 3.60 -14.15
C GLY A 158 -4.06 4.82 -14.90
N GLY A 159 -2.91 4.64 -15.53
CA GLY A 159 -2.25 5.68 -16.34
C GLY A 159 -1.20 6.48 -15.58
N ASN A 160 -0.58 7.44 -16.28
CA ASN A 160 0.41 8.38 -15.73
C ASN A 160 0.04 9.84 -16.16
N PRO A 161 -0.43 10.68 -15.21
CA PRO A 161 -0.83 10.34 -13.86
C PRO A 161 -2.06 9.42 -13.82
N ALA A 162 -2.16 8.60 -12.76
CA ALA A 162 -3.29 7.69 -12.59
C ALA A 162 -4.61 8.46 -12.46
N ARG A 163 -5.65 7.93 -13.12
CA ARG A 163 -7.02 8.46 -13.08
C ARG A 163 -8.00 7.32 -12.82
N PRO A 164 -9.15 7.60 -12.19
CA PRO A 164 -10.19 6.61 -12.03
C PRO A 164 -10.64 6.05 -13.38
N ILE A 165 -10.68 4.72 -13.46
CA ILE A 165 -11.23 3.97 -14.61
C ILE A 165 -12.69 3.64 -14.32
N ARG A 166 -12.96 3.03 -13.13
CA ARG A 166 -14.30 2.72 -12.64
C ARG A 166 -14.28 2.35 -11.16
N GLN A 167 -15.41 2.37 -10.52
CA GLN A 167 -15.64 1.70 -9.24
C GLN A 167 -15.86 0.20 -9.46
N ARG A 168 -15.51 -0.62 -8.47
CA ARG A 168 -15.74 -2.08 -8.49
C ARG A 168 -17.19 -2.40 -8.17
N TYR A 169 -17.80 -1.61 -7.28
CA TYR A 169 -19.13 -1.80 -6.70
C TYR A 169 -19.87 -0.46 -6.61
N ASP A 170 -21.17 -0.49 -6.43
CA ASP A 170 -21.95 0.69 -6.07
C ASP A 170 -21.73 1.09 -4.59
N ASP A 171 -22.24 2.27 -4.22
CA ASP A 171 -22.02 2.83 -2.89
C ASP A 171 -22.57 1.94 -1.76
N ALA A 172 -23.72 1.28 -1.99
CA ALA A 172 -24.33 0.40 -1.01
C ALA A 172 -23.51 -0.86 -0.78
N ASP A 173 -22.96 -1.43 -1.82
CA ASP A 173 -22.09 -2.61 -1.75
C ASP A 173 -20.72 -2.28 -1.16
N MET A 174 -20.16 -1.13 -1.50
CA MET A 174 -18.92 -0.65 -0.88
C MET A 174 -19.10 -0.48 0.63
N GLU A 175 -20.24 0.06 1.05
CA GLU A 175 -20.57 0.22 2.46
C GLU A 175 -20.70 -1.12 3.18
N ARG A 176 -21.39 -2.11 2.59
CA ARG A 176 -21.47 -3.47 3.12
C ARG A 176 -20.09 -4.09 3.34
N LEU A 177 -19.21 -3.99 2.35
CA LEU A 177 -17.86 -4.54 2.42
C LEU A 177 -17.00 -3.83 3.47
N ARG A 178 -17.12 -2.53 3.62
CA ARG A 178 -16.41 -1.76 4.65
C ARG A 178 -16.86 -2.13 6.07
N ARG A 179 -18.16 -2.33 6.26
CA ARG A 179 -18.70 -2.80 7.55
C ARG A 179 -18.27 -4.23 7.86
N ALA A 180 -18.32 -5.10 6.89
CA ALA A 180 -17.89 -6.50 7.05
C ALA A 180 -16.39 -6.61 7.33
N ALA A 181 -15.54 -5.74 6.73
CA ALA A 181 -14.09 -5.67 6.93
C ALA A 181 -13.45 -7.07 7.03
N TRP A 182 -13.69 -7.92 6.04
CA TRP A 182 -13.33 -9.35 6.08
C TRP A 182 -11.84 -9.60 6.36
N TRP A 183 -10.98 -8.65 6.01
CA TRP A 183 -9.54 -8.70 6.29
C TRP A 183 -9.19 -8.66 7.78
N ASP A 184 -10.13 -8.30 8.66
CA ASP A 184 -9.96 -8.30 10.11
C ASP A 184 -10.56 -9.53 10.78
N TRP A 185 -11.21 -10.42 10.03
CA TRP A 185 -11.74 -11.66 10.56
C TRP A 185 -10.63 -12.59 11.07
N PRO A 186 -10.93 -13.50 12.02
CA PRO A 186 -10.01 -14.56 12.39
C PRO A 186 -9.56 -15.37 11.17
N ALA A 187 -8.29 -15.75 11.12
CA ALA A 187 -7.70 -16.43 9.96
C ALA A 187 -8.41 -17.74 9.58
N ASP A 188 -8.92 -18.46 10.58
CA ASP A 188 -9.67 -19.70 10.33
C ASP A 188 -11.01 -19.41 9.64
N LEU A 189 -11.68 -18.33 10.02
CA LEU A 189 -12.92 -17.90 9.35
C LEU A 189 -12.66 -17.44 7.92
N VAL A 190 -11.58 -16.68 7.69
CA VAL A 190 -11.14 -16.32 6.32
C VAL A 190 -10.87 -17.57 5.50
N THR A 191 -10.24 -18.59 6.09
CA THR A 191 -9.95 -19.86 5.40
C THR A 191 -11.22 -20.61 5.06
N GLU A 192 -12.19 -20.69 5.98
CA GLU A 192 -13.49 -21.32 5.77
C GLU A 192 -14.26 -20.65 4.62
N HIS A 193 -14.22 -19.32 4.57
CA HIS A 193 -14.96 -18.53 3.59
C HIS A 193 -14.12 -18.02 2.40
N ALA A 194 -12.90 -18.53 2.22
CA ALA A 194 -11.98 -18.06 1.16
C ALA A 194 -12.63 -18.09 -0.24
N ARG A 195 -13.41 -19.14 -0.54
CA ARG A 195 -14.15 -19.23 -1.81
C ARG A 195 -15.19 -18.14 -1.96
N THR A 196 -15.94 -17.82 -0.90
CA THR A 196 -16.94 -16.74 -0.91
C THR A 196 -16.28 -15.37 -1.01
N ILE A 197 -15.15 -15.16 -0.30
CA ILE A 197 -14.38 -13.92 -0.40
C ILE A 197 -13.87 -13.70 -1.83
N MET A 198 -13.41 -14.75 -2.52
CA MET A 198 -12.88 -14.63 -3.88
C MET A 198 -13.95 -14.51 -4.97
N ALA A 199 -15.10 -15.14 -4.80
CA ALA A 199 -16.07 -15.35 -5.89
C ALA A 199 -17.53 -15.09 -5.51
N GLY A 200 -17.82 -14.70 -4.27
CA GLY A 200 -19.15 -14.32 -3.82
C GLY A 200 -19.49 -12.86 -4.09
N THR A 201 -20.62 -12.44 -3.57
CA THR A 201 -21.12 -11.07 -3.65
C THR A 201 -20.85 -10.27 -2.37
N PRO A 202 -20.87 -8.93 -2.40
CA PRO A 202 -20.84 -8.11 -1.19
C PRO A 202 -21.92 -8.47 -0.17
N ALA A 203 -23.09 -8.88 -0.62
CA ALA A 203 -24.18 -9.36 0.23
C ALA A 203 -23.82 -10.66 0.97
N ASP A 204 -23.13 -11.60 0.30
CA ASP A 204 -22.66 -12.82 0.96
C ASP A 204 -21.66 -12.52 2.07
N ILE A 205 -20.73 -11.60 1.83
CA ILE A 205 -19.74 -11.19 2.82
C ILE A 205 -20.42 -10.49 4.01
N ALA A 206 -21.37 -9.60 3.75
CA ALA A 206 -22.14 -8.94 4.80
C ALA A 206 -22.94 -9.95 5.66
N ARG A 207 -23.57 -10.95 5.02
CA ARG A 207 -24.30 -12.03 5.72
C ARG A 207 -23.36 -12.80 6.66
N ILE A 208 -22.20 -13.21 6.19
CA ILE A 208 -21.21 -13.92 7.03
C ILE A 208 -20.79 -13.04 8.21
N ALA A 209 -20.49 -11.74 7.96
CA ALA A 209 -20.14 -10.82 9.02
C ALA A 209 -21.22 -10.71 10.10
N THR A 210 -22.49 -10.65 9.69
CA THR A 210 -23.65 -10.61 10.61
C THR A 210 -23.77 -11.92 11.40
N GLU A 211 -23.68 -13.07 10.74
CA GLU A 211 -23.76 -14.40 11.37
C GLU A 211 -22.71 -14.60 12.48
N HIS A 212 -21.54 -13.98 12.33
CA HIS A 212 -20.43 -14.07 13.27
C HIS A 212 -20.27 -12.83 14.18
N ALA A 213 -21.19 -11.86 14.12
CA ALA A 213 -21.16 -10.60 14.89
C ALA A 213 -19.83 -9.80 14.71
N LEU A 214 -19.35 -9.73 13.48
CA LEU A 214 -18.07 -9.09 13.11
C LEU A 214 -18.23 -7.73 12.42
N GLU A 215 -19.44 -7.24 12.26
CA GLU A 215 -19.69 -5.94 11.64
C GLU A 215 -19.06 -4.78 12.46
N LYS A 216 -18.38 -3.89 11.75
CA LYS A 216 -17.83 -2.68 12.36
C LYS A 216 -18.85 -1.53 12.33
N PRO A 217 -18.89 -0.68 13.38
CA PRO A 217 -19.56 0.60 13.29
C PRO A 217 -18.87 1.47 12.22
N LEU A 218 -19.62 2.38 11.63
CA LEU A 218 -19.12 3.36 10.67
C LEU A 218 -18.39 4.50 11.34
#